data_ba40b48b32bd5d3e033bc07c4cdc670e
#
_entry.id   ba40b48b32bd5d3e033bc07c4cdc670e
#
_cell.length_a   1.000
_cell.length_b   1.000
_cell.length_c   1.000
_cell.angle_alpha   90.00
_cell.angle_beta   90.00
_cell.angle_gamma   90.00
#
_symmetry.space_group_name_H-M   'P 1'
#
loop_
_entity.id
_entity.type
_entity.pdbx_description
1 polymer ?
#
loop_
_entity_poly.entity_id
_entity_poly.type
_entity_poly.pdbx_seq_one_letter_code
_entity_poly.pdbx_strand_id
1 'polypeptide(L)'
;MFPEYGEALEADLVCCIDVLEHVEPHLLDNVLADLRRVTTNVGFFTVHTGPAVKTLSDGRNAHLIQQSATWWLTKLSDYFRIGHVEYYEGMGKGFAVLVGVKPTAASN
;
A
#
# COMPACT_ATOMS: atom_id res chain seq x y z
N MET A 1 -4.33 2.27 -13.30
CA MET A 1 -2.99 1.93 -12.81
C MET A 1 -2.05 1.55 -13.93
N PHE A 2 -2.50 0.92 -14.96
CA PHE A 2 -1.70 0.59 -16.14
C PHE A 2 -2.46 1.05 -17.37
N PRO A 3 -2.56 2.37 -17.59
CA PRO A 3 -3.46 2.91 -18.62
C PRO A 3 -3.11 2.47 -20.03
N GLU A 4 -1.84 2.25 -20.32
CA GLU A 4 -1.42 1.82 -21.67
C GLU A 4 -1.83 0.38 -21.97
N TYR A 5 -2.18 -0.38 -20.95
CA TYR A 5 -2.66 -1.77 -21.12
C TYR A 5 -4.14 -1.90 -20.80
N GLY A 6 -4.82 -0.79 -20.54
CA GLY A 6 -6.20 -0.81 -20.09
C GLY A 6 -6.30 -1.15 -18.61
N GLU A 7 -7.32 -1.91 -18.24
CA GLU A 7 -7.51 -2.29 -16.85
C GLU A 7 -6.50 -3.34 -16.42
N ALA A 8 -6.01 -3.21 -15.18
CA ALA A 8 -5.12 -4.21 -14.61
C ALA A 8 -5.88 -5.52 -14.43
N LEU A 9 -5.21 -6.63 -14.74
CA LEU A 9 -5.77 -7.96 -14.56
C LEU A 9 -5.78 -8.33 -13.08
N GLU A 10 -6.78 -9.11 -12.69
CA GLU A 10 -6.84 -9.66 -11.34
C GLU A 10 -5.76 -10.71 -11.14
N ALA A 11 -5.28 -10.85 -9.90
CA ALA A 11 -4.25 -11.81 -9.56
C ALA A 11 -4.48 -12.38 -8.16
N ASP A 12 -4.09 -13.62 -7.96
CA ASP A 12 -4.18 -14.28 -6.65
C ASP A 12 -3.17 -13.73 -5.66
N LEU A 13 -2.04 -13.22 -6.14
CA LEU A 13 -1.03 -12.56 -5.32
C LEU A 13 -0.68 -11.24 -5.96
N VAL A 14 -0.81 -10.18 -5.19
CA VAL A 14 -0.43 -8.83 -5.63
C VAL A 14 0.66 -8.32 -4.69
N CYS A 15 1.78 -7.89 -5.26
CA CYS A 15 2.88 -7.33 -4.49
C CYS A 15 3.00 -5.85 -4.76
N CYS A 16 3.17 -5.07 -3.69
CA CYS A 16 3.38 -3.63 -3.79
C CYS A 16 4.51 -3.28 -2.83
N ILE A 17 5.73 -3.18 -3.36
CA ILE A 17 6.94 -3.10 -2.57
C ILE A 17 7.47 -1.66 -2.62
N ASP A 18 7.44 -0.96 -1.47
CA ASP A 18 8.00 0.38 -1.32
C ASP A 18 7.44 1.37 -2.35
N VAL A 19 6.13 1.32 -2.57
CA VAL A 19 5.44 2.17 -3.55
C VAL A 19 4.47 3.13 -2.87
N LEU A 20 3.70 2.63 -1.89
CA LEU A 20 2.58 3.39 -1.34
C LEU A 20 3.00 4.71 -0.69
N GLU A 21 4.17 4.76 -0.07
CA GLU A 21 4.67 5.97 0.56
C GLU A 21 5.03 7.07 -0.45
N HIS A 22 5.15 6.70 -1.74
CA HIS A 22 5.44 7.64 -2.81
C HIS A 22 4.19 8.18 -3.49
N VAL A 23 3.02 7.70 -3.11
CA VAL A 23 1.75 8.10 -3.74
C VAL A 23 1.36 9.49 -3.23
N GLU A 24 0.83 10.32 -4.12
CA GLU A 24 0.26 11.60 -3.69
C GLU A 24 -0.85 11.35 -2.68
N PRO A 25 -0.84 12.03 -1.53
CA PRO A 25 -1.80 11.72 -0.46
C PRO A 25 -3.26 11.74 -0.91
N HIS A 26 -3.63 12.66 -1.79
CA HIS A 26 -5.01 12.76 -2.26
C HIS A 26 -5.42 11.63 -3.21
N LEU A 27 -4.46 10.85 -3.71
CA LEU A 27 -4.72 9.72 -4.60
C LEU A 27 -4.65 8.38 -3.90
N LEU A 28 -4.28 8.36 -2.61
CA LEU A 28 -4.03 7.10 -1.91
C LEU A 28 -5.26 6.20 -1.91
N ASP A 29 -6.44 6.75 -1.63
CA ASP A 29 -7.65 5.94 -1.61
C ASP A 29 -7.93 5.32 -2.98
N ASN A 30 -7.68 6.05 -4.06
CA ASN A 30 -7.86 5.50 -5.41
C ASN A 30 -6.90 4.35 -5.67
N VAL A 31 -5.65 4.48 -5.24
CA VAL A 31 -4.65 3.42 -5.42
C VAL A 31 -5.02 2.19 -4.60
N LEU A 32 -5.44 2.38 -3.36
CA LEU A 32 -5.82 1.26 -2.50
C LEU A 32 -7.07 0.55 -3.03
N ALA A 33 -8.02 1.31 -3.55
CA ALA A 33 -9.21 0.72 -4.16
C ALA A 33 -8.84 -0.11 -5.40
N ASP A 34 -7.91 0.38 -6.22
CA ASP A 34 -7.42 -0.38 -7.37
C ASP A 34 -6.70 -1.66 -6.94
N LEU A 35 -5.83 -1.57 -5.94
CA LEU A 35 -5.15 -2.75 -5.41
C LEU A 35 -6.16 -3.76 -4.87
N ARG A 36 -7.20 -3.27 -4.18
CA ARG A 36 -8.26 -4.14 -3.67
C ARG A 36 -8.99 -4.84 -4.81
N ARG A 37 -9.27 -4.10 -5.86
CA ARG A 37 -10.01 -4.63 -7.01
C ARG A 37 -9.25 -5.75 -7.72
N VAL A 38 -7.93 -5.63 -7.85
CA VAL A 38 -7.15 -6.62 -8.61
C VAL A 38 -6.67 -7.79 -7.76
N THR A 39 -6.77 -7.70 -6.42
CA THR A 39 -6.32 -8.76 -5.51
C THR A 39 -7.46 -9.73 -5.27
N THR A 40 -7.31 -10.98 -5.72
CA THR A 40 -8.36 -12.00 -5.53
C THR A 40 -8.15 -12.83 -4.28
N ASN A 41 -6.93 -12.88 -3.74
CA ASN A 41 -6.64 -13.70 -2.57
C ASN A 41 -5.73 -12.98 -1.58
N VAL A 42 -4.46 -12.77 -1.91
CA VAL A 42 -3.45 -12.29 -0.97
C VAL A 42 -2.70 -11.10 -1.58
N GLY A 43 -2.41 -10.11 -0.75
CA GLY A 43 -1.48 -9.04 -1.08
C GLY A 43 -0.27 -9.06 -0.15
N PHE A 44 0.89 -8.70 -0.67
CA PHE A 44 2.10 -8.51 0.11
C PHE A 44 2.57 -7.09 -0.13
N PHE A 45 2.55 -6.26 0.91
CA PHE A 45 2.89 -4.85 0.80
C PHE A 45 4.01 -4.51 1.76
N THR A 46 4.98 -3.72 1.30
CA THR A 46 5.96 -3.11 2.18
C THR A 46 5.86 -1.60 2.08
N VAL A 47 6.00 -0.93 3.21
CA VAL A 47 5.88 0.53 3.29
C VAL A 47 6.98 1.07 4.19
N HIS A 48 7.68 2.09 3.71
CA HIS A 48 8.60 2.87 4.54
C HIS A 48 7.79 3.93 5.31
N THR A 49 8.07 4.06 6.60
CA THR A 49 7.35 5.00 7.46
C THR A 49 8.14 6.27 7.75
N GLY A 50 9.43 6.30 7.40
CA GLY A 50 10.27 7.47 7.58
C GLY A 50 10.50 8.22 6.28
N PRO A 51 11.34 9.27 6.32
CA PRO A 51 11.65 10.05 5.13
C PRO A 51 12.55 9.29 4.17
N ALA A 52 12.46 9.63 2.90
CA ALA A 52 13.41 9.16 1.89
C ALA A 52 14.67 10.01 1.92
N VAL A 53 15.77 9.48 1.36
CA VAL A 53 16.98 10.26 1.13
C VAL A 53 16.74 11.28 0.01
N LYS A 54 15.94 10.94 -0.97
CA LYS A 54 15.74 11.72 -2.17
C LYS A 54 14.69 12.81 -1.97
N THR A 55 14.94 13.98 -2.55
CA THR A 55 13.99 15.08 -2.61
C THR A 55 13.50 15.24 -4.04
N LEU A 56 12.21 15.51 -4.20
CA LEU A 56 11.61 15.75 -5.52
C LEU A 56 11.96 17.15 -6.04
N SER A 57 11.77 17.35 -7.34
CA SER A 57 12.08 18.64 -7.98
C SER A 57 11.29 19.81 -7.40
N ASP A 58 10.12 19.54 -6.80
CA ASP A 58 9.29 20.58 -6.17
C ASP A 58 9.65 20.84 -4.71
N GLY A 59 10.72 20.22 -4.20
CA GLY A 59 11.20 20.41 -2.84
C GLY A 59 10.64 19.47 -1.81
N ARG A 60 9.64 18.65 -2.16
CA ARG A 60 9.07 17.69 -1.21
C ARG A 60 9.96 16.46 -1.09
N ASN A 61 9.91 15.81 0.08
CA ASN A 61 10.55 14.52 0.26
C ASN A 61 9.88 13.48 -0.65
N ALA A 62 10.68 12.57 -1.21
CA ALA A 62 10.14 11.56 -2.12
C ALA A 62 9.14 10.61 -1.46
N HIS A 63 9.24 10.42 -0.12
CA HIS A 63 8.17 9.75 0.62
C HIS A 63 7.08 10.79 0.92
N LEU A 64 6.13 10.91 0.03
CA LEU A 64 5.09 11.92 0.12
C LEU A 64 4.14 11.68 1.29
N ILE A 65 4.01 10.42 1.74
CA ILE A 65 3.21 10.07 2.90
C ILE A 65 4.15 9.53 3.96
N GLN A 66 4.35 10.32 5.03
CA GLN A 66 5.21 9.96 6.15
C GLN A 66 4.34 9.79 7.39
N GLN A 67 3.80 8.59 7.56
CA GLN A 67 2.90 8.26 8.66
C GLN A 67 3.39 7.03 9.39
N SER A 68 2.93 6.85 10.62
CA SER A 68 3.31 5.69 11.42
C SER A 68 2.80 4.39 10.81
N ALA A 69 3.40 3.27 11.24
CA ALA A 69 2.91 1.95 10.83
C ALA A 69 1.45 1.76 11.25
N THR A 70 1.06 2.23 12.43
CA THR A 70 -0.32 2.14 12.89
C THR A 70 -1.27 2.88 11.97
N TRP A 71 -0.88 4.07 11.53
CA TRP A 71 -1.71 4.83 10.58
C TRP A 71 -1.91 4.04 9.28
N TRP A 72 -0.80 3.49 8.76
CA TRP A 72 -0.86 2.72 7.52
C TRP A 72 -1.70 1.46 7.65
N LEU A 73 -1.52 0.72 8.77
CA LEU A 73 -2.28 -0.52 8.96
C LEU A 73 -3.77 -0.23 9.14
N THR A 74 -4.10 0.86 9.82
CA THR A 74 -5.49 1.29 9.95
C THR A 74 -6.07 1.64 8.58
N LYS A 75 -5.30 2.38 7.77
CA LYS A 75 -5.73 2.75 6.43
C LYS A 75 -5.94 1.52 5.55
N LEU A 76 -4.97 0.60 5.58
CA LEU A 76 -5.07 -0.63 4.79
C LEU A 76 -6.25 -1.48 5.24
N SER A 77 -6.60 -1.44 6.52
CA SER A 77 -7.73 -2.23 7.04
C SER A 77 -9.08 -1.78 6.49
N ASP A 78 -9.15 -0.58 5.93
CA ASP A 78 -10.38 -0.14 5.24
C ASP A 78 -10.61 -0.91 3.95
N TYR A 79 -9.56 -1.48 3.38
CA TYR A 79 -9.61 -2.14 2.07
C TYR A 79 -9.34 -3.64 2.13
N PHE A 80 -8.59 -4.08 3.13
CA PHE A 80 -8.11 -5.47 3.22
C PHE A 80 -8.25 -5.99 4.64
N ARG A 81 -8.22 -7.32 4.76
CA ARG A 81 -8.03 -7.97 6.06
C ARG A 81 -6.53 -8.00 6.34
N ILE A 82 -6.15 -7.50 7.50
CA ILE A 82 -4.74 -7.49 7.89
C ILE A 82 -4.38 -8.88 8.42
N GLY A 83 -3.38 -9.49 7.81
CA GLY A 83 -2.84 -10.76 8.24
C GLY A 83 -1.59 -10.54 9.09
N HIS A 84 -0.47 -11.07 8.63
CA HIS A 84 0.78 -11.00 9.36
C HIS A 84 1.52 -9.69 9.09
N VAL A 85 2.09 -9.09 10.14
CA VAL A 85 2.85 -7.85 10.03
C VAL A 85 4.24 -8.08 10.59
N GLU A 86 5.27 -7.64 9.86
CA GLU A 86 6.65 -7.64 10.31
C GLU A 86 7.17 -6.21 10.26
N TYR A 87 7.70 -5.73 11.37
CA TYR A 87 8.32 -4.40 11.44
C TYR A 87 9.82 -4.53 11.25
N TYR A 88 10.41 -3.55 10.59
CA TYR A 88 11.85 -3.56 10.41
C TYR A 88 12.41 -2.15 10.64
N GLU A 89 13.68 -2.13 11.06
CA GLU A 89 14.52 -0.95 11.14
C GLU A 89 15.87 -1.34 10.53
N GLY A 90 16.71 -0.41 10.28
CA GLY A 90 18.00 -0.69 9.67
C GLY A 90 18.29 0.38 8.66
N MET A 91 18.13 0.08 7.39
CA MET A 91 18.30 1.07 6.31
C MET A 91 17.11 2.03 6.23
N GLY A 92 16.25 2.04 7.24
CA GLY A 92 15.06 2.84 7.32
C GLY A 92 14.02 2.10 8.13
N LYS A 93 12.98 2.80 8.52
CA LYS A 93 11.88 2.21 9.29
C LYS A 93 10.74 1.86 8.37
N GLY A 94 10.11 0.73 8.61
CA GLY A 94 8.96 0.33 7.82
C GLY A 94 8.36 -0.96 8.31
N PHE A 95 7.50 -1.51 7.50
CA PHE A 95 6.86 -2.78 7.81
C PHE A 95 6.54 -3.52 6.51
N ALA A 96 6.39 -4.82 6.65
CA ALA A 96 5.85 -5.68 5.61
C ALA A 96 4.56 -6.31 6.15
N VAL A 97 3.56 -6.43 5.32
CA VAL A 97 2.27 -6.96 5.74
C VAL A 97 1.71 -7.90 4.67
N LEU A 98 1.18 -9.03 5.13
CA LEU A 98 0.35 -9.88 4.30
C LEU A 98 -1.11 -9.51 4.56
N VAL A 99 -1.84 -9.25 3.50
CA VAL A 99 -3.25 -8.88 3.59
C VAL A 99 -4.08 -9.88 2.81
N GLY A 100 -5.32 -10.02 3.21
CA GLY A 100 -6.30 -10.85 2.51
C GLY A 100 -7.45 -10.00 2.01
N VAL A 101 -8.30 -10.62 1.22
CA VAL A 101 -9.48 -9.97 0.67
C VAL A 101 -10.57 -9.97 1.73
N LYS A 102 -11.17 -8.81 1.96
CA LYS A 102 -12.31 -8.71 2.88
C LYS A 102 -13.52 -9.42 2.29
N PRO A 103 -14.37 -10.01 3.15
CA PRO A 103 -15.66 -10.50 2.69
C PRO A 103 -16.46 -9.38 2.04
N THR A 104 -17.28 -9.71 1.07
CA THR A 104 -18.20 -8.74 0.46
C THR A 104 -19.24 -8.33 1.49
N ALA A 105 -19.91 -7.19 1.23
CA ALA A 105 -20.97 -6.73 2.11
C ALA A 105 -22.08 -7.77 2.27
N ALA A 106 -22.34 -8.53 1.22
CA ALA A 106 -23.36 -9.56 1.24
C ALA A 106 -23.00 -10.75 2.13
N SER A 107 -21.72 -10.95 2.40
CA SER A 107 -21.25 -12.05 3.25
C SER A 107 -21.06 -11.67 4.70
N ASN A 108 -21.37 -10.47 5.06
CA ASN A 108 -21.22 -10.01 6.46
C ASN A 108 -22.42 -10.44 7.29
#